data_d7623de3ccb00b306ebdf9bbae2d46aa
#
_entry.id   d7623de3ccb00b306ebdf9bbae2d46aa
#
_cell.length_a   1.000
_cell.length_b   1.000
_cell.length_c   1.000
_cell.angle_alpha   90.00
_cell.angle_beta   90.00
_cell.angle_gamma   90.00
#
_symmetry.space_group_name_H-M   'P 1'
#
loop_
_entity.id
_entity.type
_entity.pdbx_description
1 polymer ?
#
loop_
_entity_poly.entity_id
_entity_poly.type
_entity_poly.pdbx_seq_one_letter_code
_entity_poly.pdbx_strand_id
1 'polypeptide(L)'
;MPLLRHEPRGRVESLSDLLGLALALETEAARRYDQLARLMDHRGEADTASTFRALVAEEQGHVAVVDGWIHGLGLPAPDAPAFLWRLPPETAASWDELTERTRLTPYQALSLAVTNEQRAFAFYSYIAAHAEAEPVRTNAEALAREELRHAALLRRERRKAFHRERRGVESKPTRVENAEELDRLAATMLSAAATEHAAIAARLNALNDSDSAALLTRIAEEERRMTTAQGGATPSDPDALANVPACLRAAVAVSERLAEAFGDVAEQAGDEAVLAEALRLQEATVGHLALLAERLETISSR
;
A
#
# COMPACT_ATOMS: atom_id res chain seq x y z
N MET A 1 -1.02 7.05 9.47
CA MET A 1 -1.80 8.08 8.75
C MET A 1 -3.17 7.52 8.43
N PRO A 2 -4.25 8.32 8.40
CA PRO A 2 -5.53 7.81 7.94
C PRO A 2 -5.39 7.39 6.46
N LEU A 3 -5.82 6.18 6.13
CA LEU A 3 -5.86 5.64 4.77
C LEU A 3 -6.83 6.45 3.89
N LEU A 4 -7.78 7.12 4.52
CA LEU A 4 -8.72 8.04 3.92
C LEU A 4 -8.34 9.47 4.34
N ARG A 5 -7.93 10.30 3.39
CA ARG A 5 -7.54 11.71 3.61
C ARG A 5 -8.70 12.68 3.45
N HIS A 6 -9.64 12.31 2.62
CA HIS A 6 -10.81 13.11 2.32
C HIS A 6 -12.07 12.31 2.63
N GLU A 7 -13.05 12.98 3.22
CA GLU A 7 -14.37 12.40 3.40
C GLU A 7 -15.03 12.16 2.03
N PRO A 8 -15.93 11.16 1.91
CA PRO A 8 -16.76 10.99 0.74
C PRO A 8 -17.50 12.30 0.41
N ARG A 9 -17.56 12.67 -0.86
CA ARG A 9 -18.31 13.86 -1.28
C ARG A 9 -19.80 13.60 -1.18
N GLY A 10 -20.42 14.18 -0.16
CA GLY A 10 -21.81 13.98 0.20
C GLY A 10 -22.04 12.83 1.17
N ARG A 11 -23.11 12.95 1.96
CA ARG A 11 -23.51 11.92 2.91
C ARG A 11 -24.06 10.70 2.19
N VAL A 12 -23.79 9.52 2.72
CA VAL A 12 -24.39 8.25 2.30
C VAL A 12 -25.56 7.98 3.24
N GLU A 13 -26.74 8.44 2.84
CA GLU A 13 -27.94 8.42 3.70
C GLU A 13 -28.86 7.24 3.41
N SER A 14 -28.75 6.66 2.23
CA SER A 14 -29.60 5.56 1.79
C SER A 14 -28.79 4.35 1.34
N LEU A 15 -29.45 3.18 1.40
CA LEU A 15 -28.88 1.95 0.84
C LEU A 15 -28.65 2.08 -0.67
N SER A 16 -29.47 2.82 -1.39
CA SER A 16 -29.28 3.10 -2.82
C SER A 16 -28.00 3.89 -3.09
N ASP A 17 -27.67 4.87 -2.23
CA ASP A 17 -26.40 5.63 -2.33
C ASP A 17 -25.20 4.70 -2.11
N LEU A 18 -25.25 3.86 -1.06
CA LEU A 18 -24.18 2.90 -0.77
C LEU A 18 -23.96 1.94 -1.94
N LEU A 19 -25.06 1.36 -2.46
CA LEU A 19 -24.98 0.40 -3.57
C LEU A 19 -24.50 1.04 -4.87
N GLY A 20 -24.88 2.30 -5.13
CA GLY A 20 -24.35 3.06 -6.27
C GLY A 20 -22.84 3.32 -6.17
N LEU A 21 -22.38 3.69 -4.98
CA LEU A 21 -20.94 3.89 -4.71
C LEU A 21 -20.17 2.56 -4.80
N ALA A 22 -20.71 1.49 -4.23
CA ALA A 22 -20.11 0.16 -4.31
C ALA A 22 -20.01 -0.30 -5.77
N LEU A 23 -21.10 -0.22 -6.54
CA LEU A 23 -21.08 -0.60 -7.95
C LEU A 23 -20.03 0.16 -8.75
N ALA A 24 -19.88 1.47 -8.50
CA ALA A 24 -18.87 2.30 -9.16
C ALA A 24 -17.45 1.85 -8.79
N LEU A 25 -17.20 1.57 -7.52
CA LEU A 25 -15.88 1.21 -7.00
C LEU A 25 -15.46 -0.18 -7.48
N GLU A 26 -16.31 -1.20 -7.33
CA GLU A 26 -16.04 -2.57 -7.76
C GLU A 26 -15.86 -2.68 -9.29
N THR A 27 -16.69 -1.97 -10.06
CA THR A 27 -16.55 -1.93 -11.54
C THR A 27 -15.21 -1.34 -11.94
N GLU A 28 -14.78 -0.27 -11.28
CA GLU A 28 -13.50 0.38 -11.57
C GLU A 28 -12.33 -0.49 -11.08
N ALA A 29 -12.43 -1.16 -9.93
CA ALA A 29 -11.43 -2.09 -9.43
C ALA A 29 -11.23 -3.26 -10.42
N ALA A 30 -12.31 -3.91 -10.86
CA ALA A 30 -12.26 -4.98 -11.85
C ALA A 30 -11.55 -4.54 -13.15
N ARG A 31 -11.90 -3.35 -13.68
CA ARG A 31 -11.28 -2.80 -14.90
C ARG A 31 -9.77 -2.63 -14.73
N ARG A 32 -9.34 -2.15 -13.59
CA ARG A 32 -7.93 -1.83 -13.30
C ARG A 32 -7.11 -3.08 -13.02
N TYR A 33 -7.68 -4.06 -12.31
CA TYR A 33 -7.04 -5.36 -12.15
C TYR A 33 -6.87 -6.09 -13.47
N ASP A 34 -7.81 -5.97 -14.42
CA ASP A 34 -7.63 -6.48 -15.78
C ASP A 34 -6.46 -5.79 -16.52
N GLN A 35 -6.30 -4.49 -16.36
CA GLN A 35 -5.14 -3.76 -16.91
C GLN A 35 -3.82 -4.25 -16.31
N LEU A 36 -3.77 -4.45 -14.98
CA LEU A 36 -2.58 -4.99 -14.30
C LEU A 36 -2.29 -6.43 -14.74
N ALA A 37 -3.31 -7.27 -14.87
CA ALA A 37 -3.15 -8.63 -15.37
C ALA A 37 -2.51 -8.66 -16.76
N ARG A 38 -3.02 -7.85 -17.69
CA ARG A 38 -2.44 -7.72 -19.04
C ARG A 38 -1.01 -7.19 -19.02
N LEU A 39 -0.71 -6.19 -18.18
CA LEU A 39 0.64 -5.67 -18.04
C LEU A 39 1.61 -6.74 -17.56
N MET A 40 1.22 -7.55 -16.57
CA MET A 40 2.02 -8.63 -16.04
C MET A 40 2.21 -9.76 -17.06
N ASP A 41 1.18 -10.11 -17.83
CA ASP A 41 1.30 -11.07 -18.94
C ASP A 41 2.31 -10.61 -20.00
N HIS A 42 2.24 -9.35 -20.43
CA HIS A 42 3.21 -8.77 -21.39
C HIS A 42 4.65 -8.82 -20.89
N ARG A 43 4.84 -8.89 -19.58
CA ARG A 43 6.17 -8.98 -18.95
C ARG A 43 6.61 -10.41 -18.66
N GLY A 44 5.77 -11.41 -18.95
CA GLY A 44 6.04 -12.82 -18.64
C GLY A 44 5.87 -13.17 -17.16
N GLU A 45 5.20 -12.30 -16.37
CA GLU A 45 4.97 -12.47 -14.93
C GLU A 45 3.64 -13.21 -14.67
N ALA A 46 3.57 -14.46 -15.15
CA ALA A 46 2.34 -15.25 -15.22
C ALA A 46 1.66 -15.46 -13.86
N ASP A 47 2.43 -15.67 -12.79
CA ASP A 47 1.87 -15.87 -11.43
C ASP A 47 1.15 -14.61 -10.95
N THR A 48 1.78 -13.44 -11.13
CA THR A 48 1.19 -12.15 -10.73
C THR A 48 0.00 -11.80 -11.60
N ALA A 49 0.08 -12.05 -12.90
CA ALA A 49 -1.06 -11.91 -13.81
C ALA A 49 -2.24 -12.79 -13.41
N SER A 50 -1.98 -14.04 -12.98
CA SER A 50 -3.00 -14.95 -12.48
C SER A 50 -3.67 -14.45 -11.21
N THR A 51 -2.90 -13.85 -10.29
CA THR A 51 -3.42 -13.19 -9.08
C THR A 51 -4.41 -12.08 -9.43
N PHE A 52 -4.03 -11.18 -10.35
CA PHE A 52 -4.92 -10.11 -10.77
C PHE A 52 -6.16 -10.61 -11.50
N ARG A 53 -6.07 -11.66 -12.32
CA ARG A 53 -7.27 -12.27 -12.95
C ARG A 53 -8.22 -12.89 -11.93
N ALA A 54 -7.70 -13.49 -10.86
CA ALA A 54 -8.54 -13.99 -9.77
C ALA A 54 -9.30 -12.84 -9.10
N LEU A 55 -8.62 -11.72 -8.82
CA LEU A 55 -9.27 -10.53 -8.27
C LEU A 55 -10.33 -9.97 -9.23
N VAL A 56 -10.06 -9.87 -10.53
CA VAL A 56 -11.08 -9.45 -11.52
C VAL A 56 -12.35 -10.30 -11.40
N ALA A 57 -12.20 -11.61 -11.23
CA ALA A 57 -13.35 -12.51 -11.09
C ALA A 57 -14.09 -12.28 -9.76
N GLU A 58 -13.37 -12.00 -8.67
CA GLU A 58 -13.96 -11.66 -7.36
C GLU A 58 -14.73 -10.35 -7.44
N GLU A 59 -14.14 -9.26 -7.98
CA GLU A 59 -14.80 -7.96 -8.14
C GLU A 59 -16.02 -8.03 -9.04
N GLN A 60 -15.97 -8.79 -10.14
CA GLN A 60 -17.14 -9.04 -10.97
C GLN A 60 -18.24 -9.81 -10.22
N GLY A 61 -17.85 -10.71 -9.32
CA GLY A 61 -18.77 -11.37 -8.40
C GLY A 61 -19.46 -10.39 -7.46
N HIS A 62 -18.71 -9.43 -6.90
CA HIS A 62 -19.25 -8.36 -6.04
C HIS A 62 -20.21 -7.45 -6.81
N VAL A 63 -19.86 -7.03 -8.02
CA VAL A 63 -20.77 -6.29 -8.92
C VAL A 63 -22.10 -7.05 -9.09
N ALA A 64 -22.05 -8.34 -9.36
CA ALA A 64 -23.25 -9.16 -9.53
C ALA A 64 -24.09 -9.27 -8.23
N VAL A 65 -23.44 -9.36 -7.06
CA VAL A 65 -24.11 -9.37 -5.75
C VAL A 65 -24.79 -8.03 -5.48
N VAL A 66 -24.08 -6.92 -5.69
CA VAL A 66 -24.61 -5.55 -5.51
C VAL A 66 -25.80 -5.33 -6.45
N ASP A 67 -25.68 -5.72 -7.71
CA ASP A 67 -26.76 -5.62 -8.70
C ASP A 67 -27.98 -6.48 -8.30
N GLY A 68 -27.73 -7.68 -7.79
CA GLY A 68 -28.79 -8.54 -7.23
C GLY A 68 -29.51 -7.91 -6.04
N TRP A 69 -28.82 -7.19 -5.17
CA TRP A 69 -29.45 -6.44 -4.07
C TRP A 69 -30.30 -5.27 -4.59
N ILE A 70 -29.81 -4.51 -5.57
CA ILE A 70 -30.53 -3.42 -6.21
C ILE A 70 -31.86 -3.94 -6.79
N HIS A 71 -31.83 -5.03 -7.57
CA HIS A 71 -33.01 -5.65 -8.14
C HIS A 71 -33.96 -6.22 -7.07
N GLY A 72 -33.42 -6.91 -6.07
CA GLY A 72 -34.22 -7.50 -4.99
C GLY A 72 -34.95 -6.46 -4.12
N LEU A 73 -34.42 -5.25 -4.02
CA LEU A 73 -35.02 -4.13 -3.31
C LEU A 73 -35.95 -3.26 -4.20
N GLY A 74 -36.05 -3.59 -5.48
CA GLY A 74 -36.85 -2.80 -6.44
C GLY A 74 -36.29 -1.39 -6.66
N LEU A 75 -34.99 -1.17 -6.40
CA LEU A 75 -34.34 0.10 -6.61
C LEU A 75 -34.04 0.33 -8.10
N PRO A 76 -34.08 1.58 -8.60
CA PRO A 76 -33.61 1.87 -9.94
C PRO A 76 -32.11 1.55 -10.05
N ALA A 77 -31.69 1.01 -11.20
CA ALA A 77 -30.29 0.79 -11.47
C ALA A 77 -29.50 2.09 -11.32
N PRO A 78 -28.49 2.15 -10.44
CA PRO A 78 -27.70 3.38 -10.25
C PRO A 78 -26.84 3.63 -11.51
N ASP A 79 -26.68 4.89 -11.85
CA ASP A 79 -25.71 5.30 -12.85
C ASP A 79 -24.31 5.30 -12.19
N ALA A 80 -23.62 4.15 -12.24
CA ALA A 80 -22.31 3.97 -11.60
C ALA A 80 -21.31 5.09 -11.97
N PRO A 81 -21.18 5.55 -13.23
CA PRO A 81 -20.36 6.68 -13.58
C PRO A 81 -20.69 7.97 -12.81
N ALA A 82 -21.98 8.21 -12.48
CA ALA A 82 -22.37 9.38 -11.70
C ALA A 82 -21.91 9.32 -10.24
N PHE A 83 -21.51 8.16 -9.74
CA PHE A 83 -20.99 8.00 -8.38
C PHE A 83 -19.46 8.13 -8.29
N LEU A 84 -18.71 7.97 -9.39
CA LEU A 84 -17.24 8.05 -9.38
C LEU A 84 -16.74 9.40 -8.84
N TRP A 85 -17.40 10.50 -9.12
CA TRP A 85 -17.01 11.82 -8.61
C TRP A 85 -17.24 11.99 -7.11
N ARG A 86 -18.06 11.14 -6.48
CA ARG A 86 -18.31 11.12 -5.03
C ARG A 86 -17.23 10.37 -4.26
N LEU A 87 -16.44 9.54 -4.95
CA LEU A 87 -15.33 8.84 -4.34
C LEU A 87 -14.23 9.82 -3.91
N PRO A 88 -13.55 9.57 -2.80
CA PRO A 88 -12.38 10.34 -2.42
C PRO A 88 -11.32 10.35 -3.53
N PRO A 89 -10.63 11.48 -3.76
CA PRO A 89 -9.62 11.58 -4.82
C PRO A 89 -8.55 10.48 -4.74
N GLU A 90 -8.12 10.13 -3.55
CA GLU A 90 -7.14 9.05 -3.32
C GLU A 90 -7.66 7.66 -3.72
N THR A 91 -8.97 7.46 -3.71
CA THR A 91 -9.58 6.21 -4.19
C THR A 91 -9.77 6.22 -5.70
N ALA A 92 -10.06 7.39 -6.28
CA ALA A 92 -10.27 7.56 -7.71
C ALA A 92 -8.95 7.74 -8.50
N ALA A 93 -8.00 8.54 -7.98
CA ALA A 93 -6.82 9.01 -8.71
C ALA A 93 -5.62 8.05 -8.68
N SER A 94 -5.58 7.09 -7.75
CA SER A 94 -4.42 6.20 -7.55
C SER A 94 -4.06 5.35 -8.77
N TRP A 95 -4.94 5.25 -9.76
CA TRP A 95 -4.79 4.38 -10.92
C TRP A 95 -4.37 5.11 -12.20
N ASP A 96 -4.58 6.41 -12.30
CA ASP A 96 -4.12 7.17 -13.45
C ASP A 96 -2.59 7.17 -13.57
N GLU A 97 -1.90 7.04 -12.42
CA GLU A 97 -0.45 6.84 -12.39
C GLU A 97 0.01 5.48 -12.96
N LEU A 98 -0.88 4.47 -12.99
CA LEU A 98 -0.56 3.14 -13.51
C LEU A 98 -0.43 3.13 -15.03
N THR A 99 -1.24 3.90 -15.74
CA THR A 99 -1.23 3.98 -17.20
C THR A 99 0.04 4.63 -17.73
N GLU A 100 0.71 5.46 -16.92
CA GLU A 100 1.97 6.12 -17.27
C GLU A 100 3.22 5.29 -16.92
N ARG A 101 3.10 4.29 -16.03
CA ARG A 101 4.22 3.46 -15.55
C ARG A 101 4.33 2.13 -16.26
N THR A 102 4.74 2.12 -17.50
CA THR A 102 5.00 0.89 -18.29
C THR A 102 6.08 -0.03 -17.70
N ARG A 103 6.67 0.29 -16.55
CA ARG A 103 7.80 -0.44 -15.94
C ARG A 103 7.54 -0.99 -14.53
N LEU A 104 6.28 -1.14 -14.11
CA LEU A 104 5.98 -1.70 -12.80
C LEU A 104 6.51 -3.13 -12.66
N THR A 105 7.25 -3.41 -11.59
CA THR A 105 7.59 -4.79 -11.21
C THR A 105 6.37 -5.48 -10.61
N PRO A 106 6.34 -6.83 -10.53
CA PRO A 106 5.29 -7.55 -9.80
C PRO A 106 5.07 -7.03 -8.38
N TYR A 107 6.15 -6.80 -7.64
CA TYR A 107 6.08 -6.24 -6.30
C TYR A 107 5.40 -4.86 -6.27
N GLN A 108 5.79 -3.97 -7.17
CA GLN A 108 5.21 -2.62 -7.25
C GLN A 108 3.72 -2.65 -7.65
N ALA A 109 3.35 -3.49 -8.61
CA ALA A 109 1.97 -3.66 -9.03
C ALA A 109 1.08 -4.16 -7.87
N LEU A 110 1.56 -5.18 -7.15
CA LEU A 110 0.87 -5.72 -5.98
C LEU A 110 0.82 -4.72 -4.81
N SER A 111 1.87 -3.90 -4.61
CA SER A 111 1.87 -2.85 -3.59
C SER A 111 0.82 -1.77 -3.84
N LEU A 112 0.64 -1.38 -5.11
CA LEU A 112 -0.43 -0.46 -5.51
C LEU A 112 -1.80 -1.07 -5.22
N ALA A 113 -2.02 -2.33 -5.60
CA ALA A 113 -3.27 -3.02 -5.35
C ALA A 113 -3.57 -3.10 -3.84
N VAL A 114 -2.60 -3.49 -3.00
CA VAL A 114 -2.75 -3.48 -1.52
C VAL A 114 -3.20 -2.12 -1.01
N THR A 115 -2.60 -1.04 -1.50
CA THR A 115 -2.95 0.32 -1.08
C THR A 115 -4.39 0.67 -1.45
N ASN A 116 -4.86 0.22 -2.61
CA ASN A 116 -6.22 0.48 -3.05
C ASN A 116 -7.26 -0.27 -2.22
N GLU A 117 -7.04 -1.57 -1.95
CA GLU A 117 -7.92 -2.32 -1.07
C GLU A 117 -7.99 -1.73 0.34
N GLN A 118 -6.85 -1.25 0.84
CA GLN A 118 -6.82 -0.56 2.14
C GLN A 118 -7.61 0.75 2.13
N ARG A 119 -7.59 1.49 1.02
CA ARG A 119 -8.38 2.71 0.84
C ARG A 119 -9.87 2.40 0.72
N ALA A 120 -10.24 1.37 -0.03
CA ALA A 120 -11.61 0.89 -0.12
C ALA A 120 -12.14 0.41 1.24
N PHE A 121 -11.35 -0.37 1.98
CA PHE A 121 -11.66 -0.74 3.36
C PHE A 121 -11.91 0.49 4.25
N ALA A 122 -11.02 1.48 4.21
CA ALA A 122 -11.16 2.69 5.01
C ALA A 122 -12.41 3.50 4.61
N PHE A 123 -12.72 3.55 3.31
CA PHE A 123 -13.92 4.21 2.78
C PHE A 123 -15.21 3.57 3.28
N TYR A 124 -15.35 2.24 3.15
CA TYR A 124 -16.53 1.54 3.65
C TYR A 124 -16.63 1.57 5.18
N SER A 125 -15.49 1.49 5.89
CA SER A 125 -15.45 1.64 7.35
C SER A 125 -15.90 3.02 7.80
N TYR A 126 -15.52 4.08 7.07
CA TYR A 126 -15.99 5.44 7.34
C TYR A 126 -17.50 5.54 7.15
N ILE A 127 -18.05 5.00 6.06
CA ILE A 127 -19.49 4.98 5.83
C ILE A 127 -20.21 4.24 6.95
N ALA A 128 -19.74 3.05 7.34
CA ALA A 128 -20.33 2.26 8.41
C ALA A 128 -20.36 3.01 9.76
N ALA A 129 -19.27 3.72 10.09
CA ALA A 129 -19.14 4.49 11.33
C ALA A 129 -20.09 5.71 11.40
N HIS A 130 -20.47 6.27 10.25
CA HIS A 130 -21.28 7.50 10.17
C HIS A 130 -22.72 7.25 9.70
N ALA A 131 -23.06 6.00 9.35
CA ALA A 131 -24.38 5.63 8.88
C ALA A 131 -25.43 5.68 10.02
N GLU A 132 -26.48 6.46 9.85
CA GLU A 132 -27.63 6.50 10.75
C GLU A 132 -28.56 5.31 10.52
N ALA A 133 -28.70 4.88 9.25
CA ALA A 133 -29.57 3.77 8.88
C ALA A 133 -28.86 2.41 9.05
N GLU A 134 -29.47 1.50 9.83
CA GLU A 134 -28.96 0.15 10.07
C GLU A 134 -28.62 -0.65 8.79
N PRO A 135 -29.45 -0.62 7.72
CA PRO A 135 -29.13 -1.32 6.49
C PRO A 135 -27.86 -0.77 5.80
N VAL A 136 -27.62 0.54 5.86
CA VAL A 136 -26.41 1.16 5.31
C VAL A 136 -25.18 0.70 6.09
N ARG A 137 -25.26 0.75 7.44
CA ARG A 137 -24.15 0.32 8.32
C ARG A 137 -23.78 -1.13 8.07
N THR A 138 -24.74 -2.03 8.16
CA THR A 138 -24.52 -3.48 8.03
C THR A 138 -23.91 -3.86 6.68
N ASN A 139 -24.38 -3.27 5.59
CA ASN A 139 -23.85 -3.55 4.26
C ASN A 139 -22.47 -2.93 4.05
N ALA A 140 -22.23 -1.70 4.56
CA ALA A 140 -20.91 -1.09 4.50
C ALA A 140 -19.86 -1.87 5.31
N GLU A 141 -20.22 -2.44 6.48
CA GLU A 141 -19.35 -3.34 7.24
C GLU A 141 -19.06 -4.66 6.50
N ALA A 142 -20.03 -5.17 5.75
CA ALA A 142 -19.83 -6.37 4.94
C ALA A 142 -18.83 -6.10 3.81
N LEU A 143 -19.01 -5.01 3.07
CA LEU A 143 -18.09 -4.57 2.01
C LEU A 143 -16.69 -4.30 2.58
N ALA A 144 -16.56 -3.60 3.71
CA ALA A 144 -15.26 -3.38 4.35
C ALA A 144 -14.53 -4.69 4.69
N ARG A 145 -15.24 -5.72 5.13
CA ARG A 145 -14.64 -7.05 5.41
C ARG A 145 -14.13 -7.75 4.16
N GLU A 146 -14.79 -7.57 3.01
CA GLU A 146 -14.31 -8.10 1.73
C GLU A 146 -12.99 -7.43 1.34
N GLU A 147 -12.92 -6.10 1.37
CA GLU A 147 -11.70 -5.34 1.05
C GLU A 147 -10.51 -5.72 1.95
N LEU A 148 -10.78 -5.98 3.22
CA LEU A 148 -9.75 -6.46 4.14
C LEU A 148 -9.21 -7.84 3.75
N ARG A 149 -10.07 -8.73 3.23
CA ARG A 149 -9.68 -10.06 2.71
C ARG A 149 -8.82 -9.93 1.45
N HIS A 150 -9.21 -9.06 0.51
CA HIS A 150 -8.43 -8.77 -0.69
C HIS A 150 -7.06 -8.20 -0.34
N ALA A 151 -7.00 -7.22 0.56
CA ALA A 151 -5.74 -6.67 1.04
C ALA A 151 -4.82 -7.74 1.67
N ALA A 152 -5.38 -8.69 2.43
CA ALA A 152 -4.61 -9.78 3.03
C ALA A 152 -4.05 -10.76 1.96
N LEU A 153 -4.87 -11.12 0.95
CA LEU A 153 -4.45 -11.93 -0.19
C LEU A 153 -3.30 -11.24 -0.95
N LEU A 154 -3.48 -9.97 -1.31
CA LEU A 154 -2.50 -9.19 -2.06
C LEU A 154 -1.19 -9.00 -1.30
N ARG A 155 -1.23 -8.79 0.02
CA ARG A 155 -0.02 -8.72 0.85
C ARG A 155 0.77 -10.01 0.79
N ARG A 156 0.10 -11.17 0.82
CA ARG A 156 0.75 -12.48 0.69
C ARG A 156 1.43 -12.63 -0.68
N GLU A 157 0.75 -12.27 -1.76
CA GLU A 157 1.31 -12.36 -3.11
C GLU A 157 2.42 -11.32 -3.34
N ARG A 158 2.29 -10.10 -2.80
CA ARG A 158 3.32 -9.07 -2.81
C ARG A 158 4.60 -9.57 -2.14
N ARG A 159 4.50 -10.26 -1.00
CA ARG A 159 5.64 -10.85 -0.30
C ARG A 159 6.33 -11.92 -1.15
N LYS A 160 5.57 -12.78 -1.82
CA LYS A 160 6.14 -13.74 -2.78
C LYS A 160 6.88 -13.06 -3.94
N ALA A 161 6.31 -11.98 -4.48
CA ALA A 161 6.96 -11.19 -5.53
C ALA A 161 8.25 -10.55 -5.05
N PHE A 162 8.25 -9.96 -3.84
CA PHE A 162 9.43 -9.40 -3.20
C PHE A 162 10.59 -10.40 -3.14
N HIS A 163 10.33 -11.61 -2.64
CA HIS A 163 11.35 -12.65 -2.56
C HIS A 163 11.78 -13.17 -3.93
N ARG A 164 10.89 -13.23 -4.91
CA ARG A 164 11.23 -13.65 -6.28
C ARG A 164 12.15 -12.64 -6.97
N GLU A 165 11.84 -11.37 -6.89
CA GLU A 165 12.62 -10.29 -7.52
C GLU A 165 14.04 -10.19 -6.92
N ARG A 166 14.22 -10.66 -5.69
CA ARG A 166 15.50 -10.62 -4.97
C ARG A 166 16.25 -11.93 -4.90
N ARG A 167 15.79 -13.01 -5.53
CA ARG A 167 16.48 -14.31 -5.54
C ARG A 167 17.88 -14.30 -6.19
N GLY A 168 18.33 -13.18 -6.74
CA GLY A 168 19.71 -12.97 -7.20
C GLY A 168 20.61 -12.25 -6.20
N VAL A 169 20.06 -11.71 -5.10
CA VAL A 169 20.79 -11.14 -3.97
C VAL A 169 20.57 -12.10 -2.80
N GLU A 170 21.61 -12.77 -2.36
CA GLU A 170 21.55 -13.75 -1.28
C GLU A 170 20.90 -13.16 -0.03
N SER A 171 19.62 -13.41 0.16
CA SER A 171 18.94 -13.19 1.40
C SER A 171 18.22 -14.49 1.76
N LYS A 172 18.91 -15.35 2.54
CA LYS A 172 18.22 -16.41 3.25
C LYS A 172 17.15 -15.76 4.12
N PRO A 173 15.92 -16.31 4.18
CA PRO A 173 14.95 -15.82 5.15
C PRO A 173 15.60 -15.94 6.53
N THR A 174 15.82 -14.82 7.19
CA THR A 174 16.45 -14.80 8.51
C THR A 174 15.36 -15.22 9.48
N ARG A 175 15.35 -16.50 9.84
CA ARG A 175 14.48 -16.97 10.90
C ARG A 175 14.98 -16.39 12.21
N VAL A 176 14.13 -15.62 12.85
CA VAL A 176 14.35 -15.00 14.15
C VAL A 176 13.66 -15.87 15.20
N GLU A 177 14.43 -16.45 16.11
CA GLU A 177 13.91 -17.39 17.11
C GLU A 177 13.66 -16.72 18.49
N ASN A 178 14.31 -15.59 18.74
CA ASN A 178 14.21 -14.88 20.01
C ASN A 178 14.43 -13.36 19.86
N ALA A 179 14.12 -12.61 20.93
CA ALA A 179 14.20 -11.16 20.95
C ALA A 179 15.62 -10.63 20.67
N GLU A 180 16.68 -11.31 21.15
CA GLU A 180 18.05 -10.89 20.91
C GLU A 180 18.47 -10.98 19.44
N GLU A 181 17.97 -11.99 18.73
CA GLU A 181 18.18 -12.10 17.28
C GLU A 181 17.42 -11.04 16.51
N LEU A 182 16.18 -10.70 16.94
CA LEU A 182 15.42 -9.60 16.36
C LEU A 182 16.14 -8.27 16.58
N ASP A 183 16.65 -8.00 17.78
CA ASP A 183 17.38 -6.78 18.08
C ASP A 183 18.61 -6.62 17.20
N ARG A 184 19.38 -7.70 16.98
CA ARG A 184 20.54 -7.69 16.09
C ARG A 184 20.17 -7.45 14.62
N LEU A 185 19.12 -8.10 14.16
CA LEU A 185 18.59 -7.91 12.81
C LEU A 185 18.10 -6.46 12.62
N ALA A 186 17.27 -5.97 13.54
CA ALA A 186 16.73 -4.63 13.53
C ALA A 186 17.85 -3.57 13.56
N ALA A 187 18.84 -3.76 14.44
CA ALA A 187 19.99 -2.88 14.53
C ALA A 187 20.76 -2.77 13.20
N THR A 188 20.99 -3.91 12.56
CA THR A 188 21.70 -3.95 11.26
C THR A 188 20.89 -3.25 10.17
N MET A 189 19.61 -3.57 10.07
CA MET A 189 18.76 -3.06 9.00
C MET A 189 18.42 -1.58 9.16
N LEU A 190 18.07 -1.14 10.37
CA LEU A 190 17.73 0.26 10.66
C LEU A 190 18.95 1.17 10.52
N SER A 191 20.15 0.73 10.98
CA SER A 191 21.39 1.48 10.77
C SER A 191 21.74 1.67 9.30
N ALA A 192 21.57 0.61 8.49
CA ALA A 192 21.80 0.67 7.05
C ALA A 192 20.80 1.63 6.38
N ALA A 193 19.52 1.52 6.71
CA ALA A 193 18.47 2.40 6.18
C ALA A 193 18.68 3.86 6.57
N ALA A 194 18.99 4.14 7.83
CA ALA A 194 19.30 5.48 8.31
C ALA A 194 20.50 6.12 7.57
N THR A 195 21.49 5.30 7.21
CA THR A 195 22.65 5.76 6.42
C THR A 195 22.25 6.09 4.99
N GLU A 196 21.45 5.23 4.34
CA GLU A 196 20.93 5.47 2.98
C GLU A 196 20.00 6.68 2.95
N HIS A 197 19.05 6.81 3.87
CA HIS A 197 18.15 7.97 3.94
C HIS A 197 18.92 9.29 4.18
N ALA A 198 19.93 9.29 5.02
CA ALA A 198 20.78 10.47 5.25
C ALA A 198 21.57 10.86 3.97
N ALA A 199 22.09 9.89 3.23
CA ALA A 199 22.78 10.13 1.97
C ALA A 199 21.82 10.69 0.89
N ILE A 200 20.61 10.15 0.79
CA ILE A 200 19.57 10.67 -0.11
C ILE A 200 19.14 12.08 0.31
N ALA A 201 19.03 12.36 1.62
CA ALA A 201 18.72 13.70 2.13
C ALA A 201 19.78 14.73 1.70
N ALA A 202 21.06 14.36 1.79
CA ALA A 202 22.17 15.22 1.31
C ALA A 202 22.04 15.49 -0.21
N ARG A 203 21.69 14.48 -1.01
CA ARG A 203 21.46 14.64 -2.45
C ARG A 203 20.28 15.55 -2.75
N LEU A 204 19.16 15.42 -2.02
CA LEU A 204 17.99 16.29 -2.16
C LEU A 204 18.32 17.76 -1.85
N ASN A 205 19.16 18.02 -0.84
CA ASN A 205 19.68 19.36 -0.56
C ASN A 205 20.50 19.91 -1.75
N ALA A 206 21.35 19.09 -2.36
CA ALA A 206 22.11 19.46 -3.54
C ALA A 206 21.20 19.73 -4.77
N LEU A 207 20.01 19.14 -4.81
CA LEU A 207 18.98 19.40 -5.81
C LEU A 207 18.02 20.55 -5.43
N ASN A 208 18.31 21.30 -4.38
CA ASN A 208 17.51 22.40 -3.84
C ASN A 208 16.10 22.02 -3.37
N ASP A 209 15.85 20.77 -2.96
CA ASP A 209 14.62 20.34 -2.30
C ASP A 209 14.84 20.14 -0.80
N SER A 210 14.81 21.25 -0.07
CA SER A 210 15.01 21.28 1.38
C SER A 210 13.92 20.56 2.18
N ASP A 211 12.67 20.59 1.70
CA ASP A 211 11.54 19.97 2.39
C ASP A 211 11.65 18.44 2.40
N SER A 212 11.96 17.85 1.23
CA SER A 212 12.19 16.40 1.13
C SER A 212 13.46 15.98 1.88
N ALA A 213 14.50 16.80 1.85
CA ALA A 213 15.72 16.56 2.62
C ALA A 213 15.45 16.56 4.14
N ALA A 214 14.67 17.52 4.63
CA ALA A 214 14.28 17.60 6.05
C ALA A 214 13.42 16.39 6.46
N LEU A 215 12.49 15.94 5.60
CA LEU A 215 11.71 14.73 5.83
C LEU A 215 12.60 13.50 6.00
N LEU A 216 13.53 13.27 5.06
CA LEU A 216 14.42 12.11 5.12
C LEU A 216 15.43 12.19 6.26
N THR A 217 15.90 13.39 6.63
CA THR A 217 16.74 13.57 7.83
C THR A 217 16.00 13.12 9.08
N ARG A 218 14.73 13.51 9.23
CA ARG A 218 13.88 13.10 10.35
C ARG A 218 13.65 11.59 10.38
N ILE A 219 13.35 10.96 9.22
CA ILE A 219 13.20 9.51 9.12
C ILE A 219 14.50 8.82 9.56
N ALA A 220 15.65 9.23 9.04
CA ALA A 220 16.94 8.65 9.42
C ALA A 220 17.26 8.80 10.92
N GLU A 221 16.87 9.89 11.55
CA GLU A 221 17.01 10.08 12.99
C GLU A 221 16.08 9.18 13.80
N GLU A 222 14.86 8.94 13.32
CA GLU A 222 13.92 8.01 13.95
C GLU A 222 14.43 6.57 13.86
N GLU A 223 14.93 6.16 12.70
CA GLU A 223 15.53 4.83 12.51
C GLU A 223 16.73 4.60 13.43
N ARG A 224 17.60 5.63 13.62
CA ARG A 224 18.70 5.54 14.57
C ARG A 224 18.23 5.42 16.02
N ARG A 225 17.12 6.05 16.38
CA ARG A 225 16.54 5.97 17.74
C ARG A 225 15.86 4.62 18.01
N MET A 226 15.41 3.94 16.99
CA MET A 226 14.81 2.61 17.13
C MET A 226 15.82 1.49 17.35
N THR A 227 17.12 1.77 17.24
CA THR A 227 18.19 0.80 17.49
C THR A 227 19.23 1.36 18.46
N THR A 228 19.78 0.49 19.31
CA THR A 228 20.87 0.81 20.24
C THR A 228 22.26 0.58 19.64
N ALA A 229 22.35 -0.12 18.49
CA ALA A 229 23.61 -0.45 17.84
C ALA A 229 23.94 0.54 16.72
N GLN A 230 25.20 0.94 16.67
CA GLN A 230 25.75 1.71 15.55
C GLN A 230 26.32 0.73 14.51
N GLY A 231 25.63 0.54 13.40
CA GLY A 231 26.12 -0.23 12.26
C GLY A 231 26.71 0.69 11.19
N GLY A 232 27.85 0.34 10.64
CA GLY A 232 28.48 1.05 9.52
C GLY A 232 28.11 0.38 8.20
N ALA A 233 27.00 0.78 7.56
CA ALA A 233 26.73 0.42 6.17
C ALA A 233 27.31 1.49 5.24
N THR A 234 27.84 1.06 4.09
CA THR A 234 28.21 1.99 3.02
C THR A 234 26.97 2.35 2.24
N PRO A 235 26.59 3.63 2.12
CA PRO A 235 25.42 4.02 1.34
C PRO A 235 25.63 3.72 -0.14
N SER A 236 24.53 3.46 -0.85
CA SER A 236 24.51 3.48 -2.30
C SER A 236 24.96 4.84 -2.81
N ASP A 237 25.54 4.91 -4.02
CA ASP A 237 25.97 6.18 -4.57
C ASP A 237 24.78 7.13 -4.82
N PRO A 238 24.56 8.17 -3.97
CA PRO A 238 23.43 9.05 -4.11
C PRO A 238 23.57 10.00 -5.32
N ASP A 239 24.79 10.19 -5.84
CA ASP A 239 25.05 11.06 -6.99
C ASP A 239 24.52 10.44 -8.30
N ALA A 240 24.30 9.13 -8.34
CA ALA A 240 23.61 8.45 -9.43
C ALA A 240 22.11 8.84 -9.53
N LEU A 241 21.51 9.44 -8.50
CA LEU A 241 20.12 9.86 -8.49
C LEU A 241 19.95 11.23 -9.18
N ALA A 242 19.37 11.19 -10.40
CA ALA A 242 19.38 12.33 -11.31
C ALA A 242 18.48 13.51 -10.88
N ASN A 243 17.38 13.24 -10.14
CA ASN A 243 16.36 14.22 -9.81
C ASN A 243 15.60 13.87 -8.51
N VAL A 244 14.80 14.83 -8.01
CA VAL A 244 14.03 14.69 -6.77
C VAL A 244 13.11 13.47 -6.77
N PRO A 245 12.29 13.20 -7.81
CA PRO A 245 11.47 11.98 -7.84
C PRO A 245 12.29 10.68 -7.78
N ALA A 246 13.50 10.64 -8.38
CA ALA A 246 14.37 9.47 -8.28
C ALA A 246 14.89 9.26 -6.86
N CYS A 247 15.27 10.34 -6.17
CA CYS A 247 15.66 10.31 -4.75
C CYS A 247 14.52 9.79 -3.87
N LEU A 248 13.32 10.31 -4.01
CA LEU A 248 12.18 9.88 -3.22
C LEU A 248 11.79 8.41 -3.49
N ARG A 249 11.84 7.96 -4.76
CA ARG A 249 11.63 6.55 -5.08
C ARG A 249 12.68 5.63 -4.46
N ALA A 250 13.94 6.06 -4.43
CA ALA A 250 14.99 5.32 -3.76
C ALA A 250 14.72 5.21 -2.25
N ALA A 251 14.32 6.31 -1.61
CA ALA A 251 13.95 6.32 -0.20
C ALA A 251 12.73 5.41 0.11
N VAL A 252 11.70 5.46 -0.74
CA VAL A 252 10.55 4.52 -0.65
C VAL A 252 11.04 3.09 -0.69
N ALA A 253 11.93 2.73 -1.62
CA ALA A 253 12.46 1.37 -1.73
C ALA A 253 13.26 0.92 -0.49
N VAL A 254 13.94 1.85 0.21
CA VAL A 254 14.60 1.55 1.50
C VAL A 254 13.56 1.19 2.56
N SER A 255 12.55 2.04 2.75
CA SER A 255 11.50 1.82 3.76
C SER A 255 10.65 0.58 3.43
N GLU A 256 10.40 0.27 2.15
CA GLU A 256 9.73 -0.96 1.73
C GLU A 256 10.50 -2.21 2.17
N ARG A 257 11.83 -2.22 1.99
CA ARG A 257 12.67 -3.35 2.45
C ARG A 257 12.56 -3.60 3.96
N LEU A 258 12.53 -2.53 4.75
CA LEU A 258 12.35 -2.63 6.20
C LEU A 258 10.97 -3.19 6.56
N ALA A 259 9.92 -2.61 5.99
CA ALA A 259 8.54 -3.01 6.28
C ALA A 259 8.27 -4.49 5.93
N GLU A 260 8.80 -4.97 4.80
CA GLU A 260 8.67 -6.37 4.41
C GLU A 260 9.50 -7.28 5.31
N ALA A 261 10.73 -6.90 5.66
CA ALA A 261 11.56 -7.74 6.53
C ALA A 261 10.96 -7.91 7.93
N PHE A 262 10.46 -6.83 8.53
CA PHE A 262 9.79 -6.92 9.83
C PHE A 262 8.45 -7.63 9.74
N GLY A 263 7.73 -7.48 8.63
CA GLY A 263 6.51 -8.26 8.34
C GLY A 263 6.77 -9.76 8.24
N ASP A 264 7.86 -10.16 7.57
CA ASP A 264 8.27 -11.57 7.47
C ASP A 264 8.64 -12.16 8.84
N VAL A 265 9.32 -11.38 9.70
CA VAL A 265 9.62 -11.81 11.07
C VAL A 265 8.33 -11.97 11.88
N ALA A 266 7.42 -11.01 11.78
CA ALA A 266 6.13 -11.09 12.50
C ALA A 266 5.30 -12.31 12.08
N GLU A 267 5.30 -12.66 10.79
CA GLU A 267 4.57 -13.85 10.31
C GLU A 267 5.17 -15.18 10.78
N GLN A 268 6.49 -15.23 10.99
CA GLN A 268 7.21 -16.44 11.37
C GLN A 268 7.44 -16.52 12.89
N ALA A 269 7.08 -15.46 13.64
CA ALA A 269 7.32 -15.40 15.07
C ALA A 269 6.56 -16.50 15.80
N GLY A 270 7.30 -17.34 16.51
CA GLY A 270 6.76 -18.33 17.44
C GLY A 270 6.70 -17.84 18.89
N ASP A 271 7.26 -16.67 19.16
CA ASP A 271 7.33 -16.02 20.48
C ASP A 271 6.56 -14.71 20.46
N GLU A 272 5.76 -14.45 21.49
CA GLU A 272 4.87 -13.28 21.58
C GLU A 272 5.65 -11.97 21.65
N ALA A 273 6.79 -11.94 22.33
CA ALA A 273 7.62 -10.74 22.44
C ALA A 273 8.29 -10.41 21.10
N VAL A 274 8.74 -11.42 20.36
CA VAL A 274 9.26 -11.27 18.99
C VAL A 274 8.17 -10.74 18.07
N LEU A 275 6.96 -11.30 18.14
CA LEU A 275 5.81 -10.84 17.35
C LEU A 275 5.48 -9.38 17.63
N ALA A 276 5.34 -9.01 18.89
CA ALA A 276 4.97 -7.66 19.31
C ALA A 276 6.01 -6.63 18.84
N GLU A 277 7.30 -6.91 19.01
CA GLU A 277 8.36 -6.00 18.59
C GLU A 277 8.50 -5.92 17.07
N ALA A 278 8.38 -7.03 16.35
CA ALA A 278 8.39 -7.04 14.88
C ALA A 278 7.23 -6.22 14.30
N LEU A 279 6.02 -6.34 14.87
CA LEU A 279 4.86 -5.53 14.48
C LEU A 279 5.08 -4.04 14.77
N ARG A 280 5.67 -3.69 15.92
CA ARG A 280 6.00 -2.31 16.26
C ARG A 280 6.99 -1.69 15.27
N LEU A 281 8.04 -2.43 14.90
CA LEU A 281 9.02 -2.00 13.91
C LEU A 281 8.41 -1.86 12.51
N GLN A 282 7.54 -2.81 12.13
CA GLN A 282 6.80 -2.76 10.87
C GLN A 282 5.89 -1.54 10.81
N GLU A 283 5.13 -1.25 11.88
CA GLU A 283 4.24 -0.08 11.94
C GLU A 283 5.00 1.23 11.76
N ALA A 284 6.15 1.38 12.42
CA ALA A 284 6.99 2.56 12.29
C ALA A 284 7.49 2.74 10.85
N THR A 285 7.97 1.67 10.21
CA THR A 285 8.45 1.73 8.83
C THR A 285 7.33 1.95 7.80
N VAL A 286 6.12 1.43 8.03
CA VAL A 286 4.93 1.74 7.24
C VAL A 286 4.55 3.22 7.39
N GLY A 287 4.72 3.80 8.58
CA GLY A 287 4.58 5.25 8.79
C GLY A 287 5.53 6.08 7.93
N HIS A 288 6.80 5.67 7.84
CA HIS A 288 7.77 6.31 6.94
C HIS A 288 7.37 6.21 5.47
N LEU A 289 6.91 5.03 5.03
CA LEU A 289 6.40 4.84 3.67
C LEU A 289 5.25 5.78 3.34
N ALA A 290 4.30 5.95 4.25
CA ALA A 290 3.17 6.85 4.05
C ALA A 290 3.61 8.31 3.85
N LEU A 291 4.58 8.79 4.66
CA LEU A 291 5.13 10.13 4.53
C LEU A 291 5.87 10.35 3.20
N LEU A 292 6.66 9.35 2.78
CA LEU A 292 7.42 9.41 1.53
C LEU A 292 6.50 9.36 0.30
N ALA A 293 5.47 8.51 0.33
CA ALA A 293 4.47 8.43 -0.74
C ALA A 293 3.73 9.77 -0.91
N GLU A 294 3.29 10.37 0.20
CA GLU A 294 2.65 11.70 0.19
C GLU A 294 3.54 12.78 -0.41
N ARG A 295 4.82 12.77 -0.06
CA ARG A 295 5.77 13.74 -0.61
C ARG A 295 6.00 13.52 -2.09
N LEU A 296 6.12 12.28 -2.54
CA LEU A 296 6.30 11.92 -3.95
C LEU A 296 5.07 12.36 -4.78
N GLU A 297 3.85 12.12 -4.31
CA GLU A 297 2.62 12.59 -4.94
C GLU A 297 2.59 14.13 -5.06
N THR A 298 2.97 14.84 -3.99
CA THR A 298 3.00 16.31 -3.97
C THR A 298 3.95 16.89 -5.03
N ILE A 299 5.06 16.21 -5.30
CA ILE A 299 6.06 16.66 -6.29
C ILE A 299 5.64 16.28 -7.72
N SER A 300 4.99 15.12 -7.88
CA SER A 300 4.52 14.66 -9.19
C SER A 300 3.33 15.47 -9.73
N SER A 301 2.63 16.19 -8.83
CA SER A 301 1.47 17.04 -9.18
C SER A 301 1.84 18.49 -9.54
N ARG A 302 3.12 18.85 -9.46
CA ARG A 302 3.67 20.16 -9.83
C ARG A 302 4.35 20.13 -11.19
#